data_1ab87ce436a2fecdd4c9c67d141ee56a
#
_entry.id   1ab87ce436a2fecdd4c9c67d141ee56a
#
_cell.length_a   1.000
_cell.length_b   1.000
_cell.length_c   1.000
_cell.angle_alpha   90.00
_cell.angle_beta   90.00
_cell.angle_gamma   90.00
#
_symmetry.space_group_name_H-M   'P 1'
#
loop_
_entity.id
_entity.type
_entity.pdbx_description
1 polymer ?
#
loop_
_entity_poly.entity_id
_entity_poly.type
_entity_poly.pdbx_seq_one_letter_code
_entity_poly.pdbx_strand_id
1 'polypeptide(L)'
;MSFGNEDHSSKLLQAQTHIFNQTFGFINSMSLKCAIDLCIPDVIHNYGQPMPLSQLIASLPIHPSKACFVSRLMQILVQSGFISQNSVTDDDDEKKEFSTWFTNDEPTPFHAHNGMSFWDYASREPKLNHLFNDAMTNDTRLISSVMIEKCKGVLEGLESLVDVGGGTGTMAKAIAKSFPHLKCIVFDLPHVVHGLQGTDNIEYVGGDMFQAIPSAHSIMLKTIMHNWNDEECLKILKRCKEAIEKKDKGKVIIIDVVIGNEKGDSELDQTKLYYDMEMMVLVTGKERNQKDWANLFFSAGFSHYKITPVLGFKSLIEVYP
;
A
#
# COMPACT_ATOMS: atom_id res chain seq x y z
N MET A 1 -12.61 -29.42 23.68
CA MET A 1 -11.81 -28.36 23.06
C MET A 1 -11.55 -28.78 21.62
N SER A 2 -12.34 -28.24 20.68
CA SER A 2 -12.12 -28.49 19.25
C SER A 2 -11.05 -27.50 18.80
N PHE A 3 -9.86 -27.98 18.52
CA PHE A 3 -8.88 -27.23 17.74
C PHE A 3 -9.49 -27.08 16.36
N GLY A 4 -9.95 -25.86 16.03
CA GLY A 4 -10.39 -25.52 14.69
C GLY A 4 -9.25 -25.80 13.73
N ASN A 5 -9.54 -26.50 12.65
CA ASN A 5 -8.61 -26.73 11.55
C ASN A 5 -8.40 -25.37 10.87
N GLU A 6 -7.40 -24.59 11.30
CA GLU A 6 -6.95 -23.43 10.53
C GLU A 6 -6.55 -23.92 9.15
N ASP A 7 -7.10 -23.29 8.11
CA ASP A 7 -6.78 -23.68 6.75
C ASP A 7 -5.31 -23.35 6.41
N HIS A 8 -4.77 -24.04 5.44
CA HIS A 8 -3.37 -23.90 5.03
C HIS A 8 -3.03 -22.46 4.62
N SER A 9 -3.93 -21.78 3.95
CA SER A 9 -3.76 -20.40 3.49
C SER A 9 -3.67 -19.41 4.64
N SER A 10 -4.46 -19.58 5.71
CA SER A 10 -4.38 -18.75 6.92
C SER A 10 -3.02 -18.90 7.60
N LYS A 11 -2.49 -20.12 7.70
CA LYS A 11 -1.15 -20.37 8.26
C LYS A 11 -0.03 -19.72 7.45
N LEU A 12 -0.13 -19.73 6.12
CA LEU A 12 0.84 -19.07 5.26
C LEU A 12 0.81 -17.54 5.42
N LEU A 13 -0.37 -16.95 5.54
CA LEU A 13 -0.51 -15.50 5.78
C LEU A 13 0.04 -15.10 7.15
N GLN A 14 -0.20 -15.89 8.20
CA GLN A 14 0.39 -15.66 9.53
C GLN A 14 1.91 -15.77 9.49
N ALA A 15 2.45 -16.78 8.82
CA ALA A 15 3.89 -16.94 8.65
C ALA A 15 4.51 -15.75 7.87
N GLN A 16 3.84 -15.25 6.85
CA GLN A 16 4.25 -14.05 6.13
C GLN A 16 4.30 -12.83 7.06
N THR A 17 3.23 -12.59 7.83
CA THR A 17 3.17 -11.51 8.83
C THR A 17 4.32 -11.60 9.82
N HIS A 18 4.57 -12.78 10.36
CA HIS A 18 5.66 -13.01 11.32
C HIS A 18 7.04 -12.70 10.71
N ILE A 19 7.31 -13.19 9.48
CA ILE A 19 8.57 -12.90 8.77
C ILE A 19 8.74 -11.40 8.55
N PHE A 20 7.70 -10.70 8.11
CA PHE A 20 7.77 -9.25 7.91
C PHE A 20 8.04 -8.50 9.20
N ASN A 21 7.38 -8.85 10.32
CA ASN A 21 7.63 -8.23 11.61
C ASN A 21 9.08 -8.44 12.09
N GLN A 22 9.67 -9.59 11.84
CA GLN A 22 11.10 -9.82 12.14
C GLN A 22 12.02 -9.01 11.20
N THR A 23 11.70 -8.98 9.91
CA THR A 23 12.51 -8.28 8.90
C THR A 23 12.47 -6.77 9.09
N PHE A 24 11.30 -6.20 9.36
CA PHE A 24 11.10 -4.75 9.52
C PHE A 24 11.21 -4.25 10.96
N GLY A 25 11.50 -5.13 11.93
CA GLY A 25 11.62 -4.76 13.34
C GLY A 25 12.63 -3.64 13.64
N PHE A 26 13.63 -3.43 12.78
CA PHE A 26 14.57 -2.31 12.87
C PHE A 26 13.87 -0.94 12.73
N ILE A 27 12.69 -0.86 12.11
CA ILE A 27 11.91 0.38 11.95
C ILE A 27 11.57 0.95 13.33
N ASN A 28 11.25 0.12 14.33
CA ASN A 28 11.00 0.59 15.70
C ASN A 28 12.20 1.33 16.27
N SER A 29 13.40 0.77 16.13
CA SER A 29 14.63 1.38 16.65
C SER A 29 14.97 2.68 15.90
N MET A 30 14.76 2.70 14.58
CA MET A 30 14.99 3.90 13.78
C MET A 30 13.97 4.99 14.07
N SER A 31 12.71 4.63 14.30
CA SER A 31 11.64 5.57 14.69
C SER A 31 11.91 6.16 16.09
N LEU A 32 12.33 5.34 17.05
CA LEU A 32 12.72 5.82 18.36
C LEU A 32 13.93 6.77 18.28
N LYS A 33 14.96 6.42 17.52
CA LYS A 33 16.10 7.30 17.28
C LYS A 33 15.65 8.65 16.70
N CYS A 34 14.79 8.62 15.69
CA CYS A 34 14.24 9.82 15.08
C CYS A 34 13.47 10.69 16.11
N ALA A 35 12.65 10.07 16.95
CA ALA A 35 11.93 10.78 18.01
C ALA A 35 12.87 11.46 19.01
N ILE A 36 13.99 10.81 19.35
CA ILE A 36 15.03 11.38 20.22
C ILE A 36 15.72 12.56 19.52
N ASP A 37 16.12 12.39 18.27
CA ASP A 37 16.80 13.45 17.49
C ASP A 37 15.90 14.70 17.31
N LEU A 38 14.57 14.50 17.25
CA LEU A 38 13.58 15.58 17.20
C LEU A 38 13.18 16.12 18.59
N CYS A 39 13.79 15.61 19.65
CA CYS A 39 13.46 15.96 21.04
C CYS A 39 11.98 15.74 21.41
N ILE A 40 11.27 14.83 20.75
CA ILE A 40 9.85 14.56 21.02
C ILE A 40 9.60 14.20 22.49
N PRO A 41 10.37 13.30 23.15
CA PRO A 41 10.17 12.98 24.56
C PRO A 41 10.31 14.21 25.47
N ASP A 42 11.29 15.07 25.21
CA ASP A 42 11.53 16.28 26.02
C ASP A 42 10.42 17.31 25.84
N VAL A 43 9.93 17.48 24.61
CA VAL A 43 8.79 18.37 24.29
C VAL A 43 7.53 17.91 25.02
N ILE A 44 7.21 16.62 24.96
CA ILE A 44 6.05 16.04 25.66
C ILE A 44 6.22 16.16 27.18
N HIS A 45 7.42 15.86 27.72
CA HIS A 45 7.69 15.95 29.15
C HIS A 45 7.53 17.39 29.66
N ASN A 46 8.09 18.37 28.96
CA ASN A 46 8.04 19.78 29.35
C ASN A 46 6.63 20.38 29.23
N TYR A 47 5.77 19.81 28.42
CA TYR A 47 4.36 20.22 28.33
C TYR A 47 3.57 19.87 29.62
N GLY A 48 3.96 18.82 30.34
CA GLY A 48 3.53 18.50 31.70
C GLY A 48 2.10 17.95 31.85
N GLN A 49 1.40 17.71 30.75
CA GLN A 49 0.05 17.12 30.68
C GLN A 49 -0.10 16.36 29.34
N PRO A 50 -1.19 15.61 29.10
CA PRO A 50 -1.43 15.00 27.79
C PRO A 50 -1.36 16.07 26.67
N MET A 51 -0.48 15.85 25.70
CA MET A 51 -0.18 16.84 24.66
C MET A 51 -0.92 16.48 23.36
N PRO A 52 -1.76 17.38 22.82
CA PRO A 52 -2.36 17.16 21.49
C PRO A 52 -1.28 17.08 20.41
N LEU A 53 -1.52 16.24 19.39
CA LEU A 53 -0.58 16.06 18.27
C LEU A 53 -0.27 17.37 17.57
N SER A 54 -1.28 18.22 17.37
CA SER A 54 -1.14 19.55 16.78
C SER A 54 -0.17 20.46 17.56
N GLN A 55 -0.21 20.40 18.89
CA GLN A 55 0.70 21.16 19.76
C GLN A 55 2.12 20.59 19.72
N LEU A 56 2.25 19.26 19.70
CA LEU A 56 3.56 18.61 19.52
C LEU A 56 4.18 19.08 18.20
N ILE A 57 3.46 18.98 17.12
CA ILE A 57 3.88 19.39 15.78
C ILE A 57 4.35 20.87 15.77
N ALA A 58 3.57 21.77 16.35
CA ALA A 58 3.93 23.19 16.41
C ALA A 58 5.20 23.47 17.23
N SER A 59 5.58 22.56 18.12
CA SER A 59 6.74 22.71 19.01
C SER A 59 8.02 22.09 18.45
N LEU A 60 7.96 21.33 17.37
CA LEU A 60 9.13 20.65 16.79
C LEU A 60 9.88 21.56 15.79
N PRO A 61 11.22 21.47 15.71
CA PRO A 61 12.04 22.29 14.82
C PRO A 61 12.07 21.73 13.39
N ILE A 62 10.96 21.77 12.72
CA ILE A 62 10.69 20.98 11.52
C ILE A 62 10.18 21.81 10.35
N HIS A 63 10.45 21.37 9.08
CA HIS A 63 9.96 22.05 7.88
C HIS A 63 8.43 21.91 7.75
N PRO A 64 7.66 22.95 7.38
CA PRO A 64 6.21 22.90 7.28
C PRO A 64 5.63 21.77 6.38
N SER A 65 6.30 21.39 5.29
CA SER A 65 5.85 20.30 4.42
C SER A 65 5.89 18.91 5.04
N LYS A 66 6.56 18.78 6.21
CA LYS A 66 6.76 17.47 6.84
C LYS A 66 5.84 17.18 8.04
N ALA A 67 4.90 18.05 8.36
CA ALA A 67 3.99 17.95 9.48
C ALA A 67 3.07 16.69 9.44
N CYS A 68 2.60 16.22 8.25
CA CYS A 68 1.77 15.01 8.12
C CYS A 68 2.50 13.72 8.49
N PHE A 69 3.83 13.73 8.47
CA PHE A 69 4.62 12.54 8.76
C PHE A 69 4.86 12.31 10.27
N VAL A 70 4.65 13.32 11.13
CA VAL A 70 4.75 13.11 12.60
C VAL A 70 3.65 12.20 13.10
N SER A 71 2.45 12.28 12.54
CA SER A 71 1.36 11.37 12.90
C SER A 71 1.74 9.92 12.64
N ARG A 72 2.37 9.64 11.50
CA ARG A 72 2.85 8.30 11.13
C ARG A 72 3.97 7.83 12.08
N LEU A 73 4.95 8.69 12.37
CA LEU A 73 5.99 8.41 13.36
C LEU A 73 5.39 8.15 14.75
N MET A 74 4.43 8.96 15.18
CA MET A 74 3.77 8.78 16.47
C MET A 74 2.97 7.48 16.55
N GLN A 75 2.31 7.06 15.48
CA GLN A 75 1.57 5.78 15.44
C GLN A 75 2.50 4.59 15.70
N ILE A 76 3.67 4.53 15.04
CA ILE A 76 4.63 3.43 15.26
C ILE A 76 5.22 3.46 16.67
N LEU A 77 5.48 4.66 17.24
CA LEU A 77 5.99 4.80 18.61
C LEU A 77 4.97 4.38 19.67
N VAL A 78 3.68 4.66 19.43
CA VAL A 78 2.57 4.20 20.29
C VAL A 78 2.41 2.68 20.18
N GLN A 79 2.38 2.13 18.98
CA GLN A 79 2.26 0.69 18.75
C GLN A 79 3.42 -0.10 19.39
N SER A 80 4.63 0.47 19.36
CA SER A 80 5.83 -0.12 19.97
C SER A 80 5.94 0.11 21.47
N GLY A 81 4.98 0.81 22.09
CA GLY A 81 4.93 1.07 23.52
C GLY A 81 5.94 2.11 24.05
N PHE A 82 6.60 2.87 23.15
CA PHE A 82 7.52 3.95 23.55
C PHE A 82 6.77 5.19 24.05
N ILE A 83 5.55 5.41 23.55
CA ILE A 83 4.68 6.53 23.93
C ILE A 83 3.29 5.97 24.18
N SER A 84 2.58 6.48 25.20
CA SER A 84 1.19 6.15 25.47
C SER A 84 0.26 7.19 24.85
N GLN A 85 -0.81 6.73 24.21
CA GLN A 85 -1.85 7.59 23.65
C GLN A 85 -3.10 7.53 24.53
N ASN A 86 -3.56 8.69 25.01
CA ASN A 86 -4.89 8.83 25.59
C ASN A 86 -5.86 9.16 24.45
N SER A 87 -6.99 8.45 24.39
CA SER A 87 -8.02 8.69 23.37
C SER A 87 -8.67 10.06 23.58
N VAL A 88 -8.16 11.07 22.90
CA VAL A 88 -8.86 12.32 22.64
C VAL A 88 -9.10 12.33 21.14
N THR A 89 -10.36 12.41 20.75
CA THR A 89 -10.78 12.59 19.37
C THR A 89 -10.39 13.99 18.95
N ASP A 90 -9.24 14.15 18.34
CA ASP A 90 -8.92 15.32 17.53
C ASP A 90 -8.70 14.88 16.09
N ASP A 91 -9.71 15.18 15.28
CA ASP A 91 -9.58 15.38 13.85
C ASP A 91 -8.68 16.62 13.68
N ASP A 92 -7.43 16.43 13.36
CA ASP A 92 -6.70 17.39 12.54
C ASP A 92 -5.34 16.84 12.11
N ASP A 93 -5.15 16.97 10.83
CA ASP A 93 -3.98 16.59 10.06
C ASP A 93 -2.74 17.39 10.41
N GLU A 94 -1.64 16.78 10.05
CA GLU A 94 -0.34 17.36 9.72
C GLU A 94 0.67 17.54 10.85
N LYS A 95 1.77 17.09 10.66
CA LYS A 95 3.10 17.13 10.05
C LYS A 95 4.18 16.69 11.00
N LYS A 96 5.21 16.08 10.63
CA LYS A 96 6.63 16.08 10.31
C LYS A 96 7.47 15.08 11.10
N GLU A 97 8.41 14.56 10.70
CA GLU A 97 9.72 14.45 10.08
C GLU A 97 10.56 13.24 10.56
N PHE A 98 11.38 12.61 9.69
CA PHE A 98 12.60 11.88 10.07
C PHE A 98 13.77 12.89 10.17
N SER A 99 14.56 12.86 11.24
CA SER A 99 15.41 13.93 11.74
C SER A 99 15.98 14.94 10.70
N THR A 100 16.93 14.59 9.86
CA THR A 100 17.49 15.52 8.87
C THR A 100 16.57 15.77 7.68
N TRP A 101 15.87 14.76 7.20
CA TRP A 101 14.86 14.91 6.13
C TRP A 101 13.68 15.74 6.60
N PHE A 102 13.42 15.77 7.86
CA PHE A 102 12.41 16.59 8.49
C PHE A 102 12.77 18.08 8.53
N THR A 103 13.99 18.46 8.35
CA THR A 103 14.39 19.87 8.34
C THR A 103 14.56 20.45 6.93
N ASN A 104 14.41 19.64 5.88
CA ASN A 104 14.57 20.05 4.48
C ASN A 104 13.27 19.81 3.66
N ASP A 105 13.25 20.19 2.41
CA ASP A 105 12.08 20.10 1.51
C ASP A 105 12.13 18.90 0.55
N GLU A 106 13.05 17.96 0.76
CA GLU A 106 13.16 16.78 -0.10
C GLU A 106 11.92 15.88 0.00
N PRO A 107 11.43 15.29 -1.12
CA PRO A 107 10.16 14.58 -1.15
C PRO A 107 10.13 13.33 -0.26
N THR A 108 11.25 12.60 -0.16
CA THR A 108 11.36 11.41 0.68
C THR A 108 12.75 11.32 1.32
N PRO A 109 12.93 10.60 2.44
CA PRO A 109 14.25 10.27 2.99
C PRO A 109 15.16 9.58 1.97
N PHE A 110 14.60 8.70 1.12
CA PHE A 110 15.34 8.03 0.06
C PHE A 110 15.87 9.03 -0.96
N HIS A 111 15.05 9.99 -1.39
CA HIS A 111 15.46 11.05 -2.32
C HIS A 111 16.54 11.95 -1.68
N ALA A 112 16.38 12.34 -0.43
CA ALA A 112 17.35 13.14 0.31
C ALA A 112 18.73 12.48 0.37
N HIS A 113 18.78 11.14 0.46
CA HIS A 113 20.03 10.38 0.53
C HIS A 113 20.65 10.11 -0.84
N ASN A 114 19.83 9.77 -1.85
CA ASN A 114 20.30 9.28 -3.15
C ASN A 114 20.24 10.33 -4.27
N GLY A 115 19.61 11.50 -4.03
CA GLY A 115 19.46 12.58 -5.02
C GLY A 115 18.50 12.24 -6.16
N MET A 116 17.68 11.18 -6.02
CA MET A 116 16.71 10.72 -7.02
C MET A 116 15.62 9.87 -6.40
N SER A 117 14.51 9.66 -7.11
CA SER A 117 13.43 8.80 -6.67
C SER A 117 13.86 7.33 -6.54
N PHE A 118 13.11 6.55 -5.73
CA PHE A 118 13.33 5.09 -5.63
C PHE A 118 13.22 4.39 -7.01
N TRP A 119 12.26 4.80 -7.82
CA TRP A 119 12.03 4.20 -9.16
C TRP A 119 13.17 4.50 -10.14
N ASP A 120 13.69 5.74 -10.14
CA ASP A 120 14.85 6.11 -10.96
C ASP A 120 16.10 5.36 -10.52
N TYR A 121 16.30 5.22 -9.21
CA TYR A 121 17.42 4.49 -8.64
C TYR A 121 17.34 3.00 -8.99
N ALA A 122 16.18 2.37 -8.79
CA ALA A 122 15.96 0.96 -9.13
C ALA A 122 16.18 0.69 -10.63
N SER A 123 15.79 1.63 -11.49
CA SER A 123 16.03 1.49 -12.95
C SER A 123 17.52 1.49 -13.33
N ARG A 124 18.37 2.11 -12.52
CA ARG A 124 19.83 2.22 -12.76
C ARG A 124 20.64 1.13 -12.03
N GLU A 125 20.07 0.48 -11.03
CA GLU A 125 20.72 -0.55 -10.21
C GLU A 125 20.12 -1.94 -10.48
N PRO A 126 20.64 -2.71 -11.44
CA PRO A 126 20.05 -3.98 -11.88
C PRO A 126 19.90 -5.01 -10.76
N LYS A 127 20.82 -5.03 -9.78
CA LYS A 127 20.74 -5.96 -8.63
C LYS A 127 19.56 -5.63 -7.74
N LEU A 128 19.34 -4.35 -7.42
CA LEU A 128 18.20 -3.91 -6.63
C LEU A 128 16.89 -4.18 -7.37
N ASN A 129 16.83 -3.84 -8.66
CA ASN A 129 15.67 -4.07 -9.49
C ASN A 129 15.29 -5.57 -9.54
N HIS A 130 16.29 -6.45 -9.71
CA HIS A 130 16.05 -7.89 -9.72
C HIS A 130 15.53 -8.38 -8.37
N LEU A 131 16.18 -8.00 -7.26
CA LEU A 131 15.75 -8.37 -5.90
C LEU A 131 14.33 -7.88 -5.59
N PHE A 132 14.02 -6.64 -5.95
CA PHE A 132 12.69 -6.06 -5.79
C PHE A 132 11.63 -6.85 -6.57
N ASN A 133 11.89 -7.12 -7.85
CA ASN A 133 10.99 -7.88 -8.70
C ASN A 133 10.77 -9.32 -8.21
N ASP A 134 11.80 -9.97 -7.69
CA ASP A 134 11.69 -11.31 -7.09
C ASP A 134 10.85 -11.28 -5.81
N ALA A 135 11.05 -10.29 -4.96
CA ALA A 135 10.25 -10.12 -3.74
C ALA A 135 8.76 -9.89 -4.09
N MET A 136 8.47 -9.00 -5.05
CA MET A 136 7.11 -8.74 -5.52
C MET A 136 6.47 -9.97 -6.17
N THR A 137 7.25 -10.75 -6.92
CA THR A 137 6.79 -12.01 -7.52
C THR A 137 6.42 -13.05 -6.44
N ASN A 138 7.23 -13.21 -5.41
CA ASN A 138 6.97 -14.16 -4.33
C ASN A 138 5.74 -13.76 -3.49
N ASP A 139 5.61 -12.50 -3.12
CA ASP A 139 4.41 -11.97 -2.48
C ASP A 139 3.17 -12.22 -3.36
N THR A 140 3.26 -11.94 -4.67
CA THR A 140 2.16 -12.13 -5.59
C THR A 140 1.75 -13.60 -5.73
N ARG A 141 2.70 -14.55 -5.69
CA ARG A 141 2.37 -15.99 -5.72
C ARG A 141 1.52 -16.40 -4.51
N LEU A 142 1.88 -15.95 -3.31
CA LEU A 142 1.09 -16.23 -2.11
C LEU A 142 -0.28 -15.57 -2.20
N ILE A 143 -0.33 -14.26 -2.45
CA ILE A 143 -1.58 -13.50 -2.48
C ILE A 143 -2.53 -14.02 -3.57
N SER A 144 -2.04 -14.34 -4.77
CA SER A 144 -2.86 -14.89 -5.84
C SER A 144 -3.47 -16.25 -5.48
N SER A 145 -2.70 -17.12 -4.81
CA SER A 145 -3.22 -18.43 -4.38
C SER A 145 -4.35 -18.28 -3.37
N VAL A 146 -4.17 -17.41 -2.36
CA VAL A 146 -5.20 -17.17 -1.34
C VAL A 146 -6.42 -16.46 -1.94
N MET A 147 -6.21 -15.47 -2.80
CA MET A 147 -7.29 -14.77 -3.49
C MET A 147 -8.16 -15.72 -4.32
N ILE A 148 -7.54 -16.59 -5.11
CA ILE A 148 -8.24 -17.57 -5.94
C ILE A 148 -9.01 -18.57 -5.08
N GLU A 149 -8.45 -18.98 -3.95
CA GLU A 149 -9.09 -19.92 -3.02
C GLU A 149 -10.27 -19.28 -2.28
N LYS A 150 -10.05 -18.11 -1.66
CA LYS A 150 -11.02 -17.50 -0.72
C LYS A 150 -11.93 -16.45 -1.34
N CYS A 151 -11.53 -15.86 -2.46
CA CYS A 151 -12.23 -14.74 -3.09
C CYS A 151 -12.67 -15.04 -4.53
N LYS A 152 -12.86 -16.30 -4.87
CA LYS A 152 -13.22 -16.75 -6.24
C LYS A 152 -14.37 -15.97 -6.85
N GLY A 153 -15.41 -15.68 -6.07
CA GLY A 153 -16.60 -14.93 -6.52
C GLY A 153 -16.29 -13.49 -6.99
N VAL A 154 -15.14 -12.93 -6.63
CA VAL A 154 -14.71 -11.59 -7.11
C VAL A 154 -14.38 -11.60 -8.61
N LEU A 155 -13.93 -12.73 -9.13
CA LEU A 155 -13.56 -12.91 -10.54
C LEU A 155 -14.65 -13.61 -11.37
N GLU A 156 -15.68 -14.13 -10.72
CA GLU A 156 -16.77 -14.83 -11.42
C GLU A 156 -17.61 -13.87 -12.28
N GLY A 157 -17.85 -14.29 -13.51
CA GLY A 157 -18.64 -13.52 -14.48
C GLY A 157 -17.89 -12.37 -15.16
N LEU A 158 -16.58 -12.21 -14.88
CA LEU A 158 -15.74 -11.30 -15.65
C LEU A 158 -15.31 -11.94 -16.98
N GLU A 159 -15.28 -11.14 -18.05
CA GLU A 159 -14.83 -11.55 -19.38
C GLU A 159 -13.38 -11.11 -19.66
N SER A 160 -12.97 -9.98 -19.09
CA SER A 160 -11.63 -9.40 -19.24
C SER A 160 -11.16 -8.68 -17.98
N LEU A 161 -9.85 -8.68 -17.76
CA LEU A 161 -9.18 -8.06 -16.64
C LEU A 161 -7.88 -7.40 -17.10
N VAL A 162 -7.63 -6.15 -16.68
CA VAL A 162 -6.31 -5.52 -16.81
C VAL A 162 -5.62 -5.54 -15.45
N ASP A 163 -4.44 -6.14 -15.38
CA ASP A 163 -3.53 -6.12 -14.23
C ASP A 163 -2.56 -4.94 -14.40
N VAL A 164 -2.86 -3.81 -13.75
CA VAL A 164 -2.12 -2.54 -13.86
C VAL A 164 -0.92 -2.56 -12.93
N GLY A 165 0.26 -2.28 -13.47
CA GLY A 165 1.52 -2.48 -12.77
C GLY A 165 1.79 -3.98 -12.56
N GLY A 166 1.33 -4.82 -13.48
CA GLY A 166 1.35 -6.28 -13.35
C GLY A 166 2.74 -6.91 -13.48
N GLY A 167 3.79 -6.11 -13.77
CA GLY A 167 5.17 -6.58 -13.88
C GLY A 167 5.32 -7.71 -14.91
N THR A 168 5.85 -8.84 -14.46
CA THR A 168 6.01 -10.05 -15.31
C THR A 168 4.74 -10.88 -15.46
N GLY A 169 3.59 -10.40 -14.94
CA GLY A 169 2.28 -11.03 -15.08
C GLY A 169 2.02 -12.20 -14.12
N THR A 170 2.65 -12.25 -12.97
CA THR A 170 2.47 -13.37 -12.01
C THR A 170 1.01 -13.48 -11.55
N MET A 171 0.33 -12.37 -11.24
CA MET A 171 -1.08 -12.36 -10.85
C MET A 171 -1.96 -12.77 -12.03
N ALA A 172 -1.80 -12.14 -13.18
CA ALA A 172 -2.57 -12.44 -14.39
C ALA A 172 -2.43 -13.90 -14.81
N LYS A 173 -1.22 -14.49 -14.74
CA LYS A 173 -0.97 -15.92 -15.02
C LYS A 173 -1.73 -16.85 -14.08
N ALA A 174 -1.72 -16.53 -12.78
CA ALA A 174 -2.45 -17.34 -11.79
C ALA A 174 -3.97 -17.26 -12.02
N ILE A 175 -4.49 -16.07 -12.32
CA ILE A 175 -5.93 -15.86 -12.64
C ILE A 175 -6.29 -16.58 -13.93
N ALA A 176 -5.55 -16.38 -15.02
CA ALA A 176 -5.82 -16.98 -16.32
C ALA A 176 -5.80 -18.52 -16.29
N LYS A 177 -4.92 -19.10 -15.45
CA LYS A 177 -4.89 -20.55 -15.22
C LYS A 177 -6.14 -21.05 -14.49
N SER A 178 -6.66 -20.29 -13.54
CA SER A 178 -7.82 -20.69 -12.72
C SER A 178 -9.15 -20.35 -13.38
N PHE A 179 -9.16 -19.38 -14.28
CA PHE A 179 -10.32 -18.91 -15.06
C PHE A 179 -9.96 -18.84 -16.55
N PRO A 180 -9.92 -19.99 -17.27
CA PRO A 180 -9.42 -20.04 -18.66
C PRO A 180 -10.23 -19.21 -19.67
N HIS A 181 -11.47 -18.85 -19.33
CA HIS A 181 -12.33 -18.00 -20.16
C HIS A 181 -12.03 -16.50 -19.98
N LEU A 182 -11.34 -16.11 -18.91
CA LEU A 182 -11.04 -14.72 -18.59
C LEU A 182 -9.80 -14.27 -19.37
N LYS A 183 -9.97 -13.23 -20.20
CA LYS A 183 -8.86 -12.58 -20.90
C LYS A 183 -8.16 -11.62 -19.96
N CYS A 184 -6.86 -11.82 -19.75
CA CYS A 184 -6.04 -10.99 -18.88
C CYS A 184 -5.06 -10.14 -19.72
N ILE A 185 -5.00 -8.85 -19.43
CA ILE A 185 -4.02 -7.93 -19.99
C ILE A 185 -3.06 -7.54 -18.84
N VAL A 186 -1.78 -7.83 -19.00
CA VAL A 186 -0.72 -7.31 -18.12
C VAL A 186 -0.31 -5.96 -18.66
N PHE A 187 -0.60 -4.91 -17.92
CA PHE A 187 -0.31 -3.53 -18.32
C PHE A 187 0.75 -2.94 -17.41
N ASP A 188 1.90 -2.58 -17.98
CA ASP A 188 3.01 -1.99 -17.25
C ASP A 188 3.82 -1.07 -18.18
N LEU A 189 4.83 -0.39 -17.65
CA LEU A 189 5.71 0.46 -18.46
C LEU A 189 6.33 -0.32 -19.61
N PRO A 190 6.52 0.31 -20.80
CA PRO A 190 6.97 -0.40 -22.01
C PRO A 190 8.25 -1.21 -21.81
N HIS A 191 9.20 -0.71 -21.01
CA HIS A 191 10.45 -1.43 -20.73
C HIS A 191 10.27 -2.65 -19.82
N VAL A 192 9.23 -2.69 -18.99
CA VAL A 192 8.92 -3.81 -18.09
C VAL A 192 8.34 -4.99 -18.87
N VAL A 193 7.43 -4.71 -19.82
CA VAL A 193 6.74 -5.76 -20.60
C VAL A 193 7.48 -6.12 -21.90
N HIS A 194 8.56 -5.42 -22.22
CA HIS A 194 9.32 -5.66 -23.45
C HIS A 194 9.84 -7.09 -23.54
N GLY A 195 9.55 -7.76 -24.66
CA GLY A 195 10.00 -9.13 -24.93
C GLY A 195 9.21 -10.23 -24.20
N LEU A 196 8.23 -9.88 -23.34
CA LEU A 196 7.37 -10.87 -22.71
C LEU A 196 6.36 -11.41 -23.73
N GLN A 197 6.15 -12.73 -23.69
CA GLN A 197 5.26 -13.42 -24.63
C GLN A 197 3.91 -13.74 -23.96
N GLY A 198 2.83 -13.35 -24.62
CA GLY A 198 1.48 -13.69 -24.22
C GLY A 198 1.12 -15.15 -24.45
N THR A 199 -0.09 -15.51 -24.08
CA THR A 199 -0.75 -16.79 -24.36
C THR A 199 -2.14 -16.51 -24.94
N ASP A 200 -2.93 -17.55 -25.20
CA ASP A 200 -4.30 -17.39 -25.78
C ASP A 200 -5.20 -16.46 -24.92
N ASN A 201 -4.97 -16.39 -23.63
CA ASN A 201 -5.75 -15.59 -22.68
C ASN A 201 -4.92 -14.60 -21.85
N ILE A 202 -3.67 -14.35 -22.22
CA ILE A 202 -2.80 -13.33 -21.60
C ILE A 202 -2.15 -12.48 -22.68
N GLU A 203 -2.33 -11.18 -22.58
CA GLU A 203 -1.68 -10.18 -23.42
C GLU A 203 -0.79 -9.25 -22.57
N TYR A 204 0.33 -8.79 -23.12
CA TYR A 204 1.21 -7.79 -22.50
C TYR A 204 1.11 -6.48 -23.28
N VAL A 205 0.74 -5.40 -22.58
CA VAL A 205 0.56 -4.08 -23.16
C VAL A 205 1.44 -3.08 -22.41
N GLY A 206 2.32 -2.38 -23.15
CA GLY A 206 3.16 -1.32 -22.59
C GLY A 206 2.45 0.03 -22.61
N GLY A 207 2.48 0.75 -21.47
CA GLY A 207 1.90 2.08 -21.38
C GLY A 207 2.11 2.72 -20.00
N ASP A 208 1.52 3.89 -19.82
CA ASP A 208 1.57 4.67 -18.59
C ASP A 208 0.15 4.79 -18.01
N MET A 209 -0.06 4.26 -16.79
CA MET A 209 -1.37 4.26 -16.11
C MET A 209 -1.90 5.66 -15.81
N PHE A 210 -1.04 6.69 -15.80
CA PHE A 210 -1.44 8.08 -15.65
C PHE A 210 -2.01 8.68 -16.94
N GLN A 211 -1.67 8.11 -18.10
CA GLN A 211 -2.13 8.55 -19.41
C GLN A 211 -3.40 7.81 -19.81
N ALA A 212 -3.35 6.50 -19.91
CA ALA A 212 -4.48 5.65 -20.29
C ALA A 212 -4.27 4.22 -19.80
N ILE A 213 -5.37 3.52 -19.52
CA ILE A 213 -5.41 2.10 -19.17
C ILE A 213 -6.22 1.39 -20.25
N PRO A 214 -5.81 0.20 -20.76
CA PRO A 214 -6.59 -0.59 -21.71
C PRO A 214 -8.01 -0.88 -21.18
N SER A 215 -8.99 -0.85 -22.07
CA SER A 215 -10.38 -1.09 -21.68
C SER A 215 -10.62 -2.57 -21.35
N ALA A 216 -11.30 -2.83 -20.25
CA ALA A 216 -11.69 -4.17 -19.82
C ALA A 216 -12.92 -4.15 -18.91
N HIS A 217 -13.46 -5.34 -18.64
CA HIS A 217 -14.57 -5.53 -17.70
C HIS A 217 -14.14 -5.17 -16.27
N SER A 218 -12.89 -5.46 -15.90
CA SER A 218 -12.35 -5.13 -14.57
C SER A 218 -10.90 -4.68 -14.64
N ILE A 219 -10.54 -3.79 -13.75
CA ILE A 219 -9.17 -3.29 -13.59
C ILE A 219 -8.65 -3.74 -12.23
N MET A 220 -7.47 -4.33 -12.18
CA MET A 220 -6.81 -4.76 -10.95
C MET A 220 -5.57 -3.92 -10.67
N LEU A 221 -5.40 -3.53 -9.40
CA LEU A 221 -4.26 -2.79 -8.88
C LEU A 221 -3.79 -3.50 -7.60
N LYS A 222 -2.67 -4.23 -7.68
CA LYS A 222 -2.09 -4.89 -6.50
C LYS A 222 -0.83 -4.18 -6.05
N THR A 223 -0.82 -3.65 -4.83
CA THR A 223 0.32 -2.91 -4.25
C THR A 223 0.81 -1.78 -5.18
N ILE A 224 -0.14 -1.03 -5.72
CA ILE A 224 0.10 0.10 -6.62
C ILE A 224 -0.27 1.42 -5.95
N MET A 225 -1.48 1.49 -5.37
CA MET A 225 -2.02 2.76 -4.87
C MET A 225 -1.22 3.32 -3.69
N HIS A 226 -0.66 2.45 -2.88
CA HIS A 226 0.16 2.85 -1.73
C HIS A 226 1.48 3.56 -2.11
N ASN A 227 1.95 3.42 -3.34
CA ASN A 227 3.17 4.09 -3.81
C ASN A 227 2.98 5.59 -4.10
N TRP A 228 1.74 6.06 -4.18
CA TRP A 228 1.36 7.35 -4.73
C TRP A 228 0.61 8.20 -3.71
N ASN A 229 0.80 9.51 -3.75
CA ASN A 229 0.01 10.46 -2.96
C ASN A 229 -1.46 10.49 -3.43
N ASP A 230 -2.32 11.20 -2.70
CA ASP A 230 -3.77 11.17 -2.97
C ASP A 230 -4.16 11.81 -4.30
N GLU A 231 -3.42 12.85 -4.77
CA GLU A 231 -3.67 13.47 -6.08
C GLU A 231 -3.34 12.52 -7.23
N GLU A 232 -2.24 11.79 -7.10
CA GLU A 232 -1.80 10.78 -8.07
C GLU A 232 -2.76 9.59 -8.07
N CYS A 233 -3.15 9.10 -6.90
CA CYS A 233 -4.16 8.05 -6.75
C CYS A 233 -5.49 8.44 -7.40
N LEU A 234 -5.91 9.68 -7.24
CA LEU A 234 -7.13 10.19 -7.87
C LEU A 234 -7.03 10.17 -9.41
N LYS A 235 -5.87 10.50 -9.98
CA LYS A 235 -5.64 10.39 -11.43
C LYS A 235 -5.74 8.94 -11.90
N ILE A 236 -5.06 8.01 -11.20
CA ILE A 236 -5.11 6.58 -11.53
C ILE A 236 -6.55 6.05 -11.47
N LEU A 237 -7.31 6.35 -10.39
CA LEU A 237 -8.68 5.90 -10.24
C LEU A 237 -9.62 6.43 -11.32
N LYS A 238 -9.43 7.67 -11.76
CA LYS A 238 -10.18 8.25 -12.90
C LYS A 238 -9.88 7.48 -14.19
N ARG A 239 -8.60 7.13 -14.46
CA ARG A 239 -8.23 6.28 -15.61
C ARG A 239 -8.81 4.89 -15.52
N CYS A 240 -8.83 4.29 -14.34
CA CYS A 240 -9.51 3.02 -14.12
C CYS A 240 -11.00 3.11 -14.44
N LYS A 241 -11.69 4.18 -13.98
CA LYS A 241 -13.10 4.38 -14.26
C LYS A 241 -13.40 4.57 -15.75
N GLU A 242 -12.54 5.31 -16.46
CA GLU A 242 -12.64 5.48 -17.92
C GLU A 242 -12.44 4.15 -18.68
N ALA A 243 -11.54 3.28 -18.17
CA ALA A 243 -11.19 2.01 -18.80
C ALA A 243 -12.19 0.89 -18.56
N ILE A 244 -13.01 0.99 -17.49
CA ILE A 244 -14.07 0.00 -17.23
C ILE A 244 -15.10 0.07 -18.36
N GLU A 245 -15.30 -1.06 -19.04
CA GLU A 245 -16.36 -1.18 -20.03
C GLU A 245 -17.73 -0.93 -19.38
N LYS A 246 -18.61 -0.20 -20.10
CA LYS A 246 -19.99 0.07 -19.67
C LYS A 246 -20.86 -1.19 -19.77
N LYS A 247 -20.43 -2.25 -19.10
CA LYS A 247 -21.15 -3.53 -18.99
C LYS A 247 -21.57 -3.75 -17.54
N ASP A 248 -22.63 -4.49 -17.34
CA ASP A 248 -23.06 -4.93 -16.01
C ASP A 248 -21.90 -5.61 -15.28
N LYS A 249 -21.67 -5.22 -13.99
CA LYS A 249 -20.64 -5.76 -13.10
C LYS A 249 -19.18 -5.30 -13.34
N GLY A 250 -18.95 -4.24 -14.13
CA GLY A 250 -17.61 -3.62 -14.21
C GLY A 250 -17.16 -3.08 -12.85
N LYS A 251 -15.89 -3.31 -12.47
CA LYS A 251 -15.34 -2.86 -11.18
C LYS A 251 -13.82 -2.69 -11.21
N VAL A 252 -13.30 -1.92 -10.24
CA VAL A 252 -11.89 -1.92 -9.90
C VAL A 252 -11.67 -2.88 -8.73
N ILE A 253 -10.63 -3.69 -8.80
CA ILE A 253 -10.19 -4.60 -7.74
C ILE A 253 -8.84 -4.10 -7.25
N ILE A 254 -8.75 -3.70 -5.97
CA ILE A 254 -7.51 -3.23 -5.36
C ILE A 254 -7.10 -4.25 -4.30
N ILE A 255 -5.82 -4.60 -4.28
CA ILE A 255 -5.20 -5.40 -3.21
C ILE A 255 -4.13 -4.54 -2.57
N ASP A 256 -4.45 -3.98 -1.41
CA ASP A 256 -3.57 -3.06 -0.69
C ASP A 256 -3.80 -3.14 0.82
N VAL A 257 -2.96 -2.47 1.59
CA VAL A 257 -3.11 -2.39 3.05
C VAL A 257 -4.25 -1.43 3.42
N VAL A 258 -5.02 -1.80 4.44
CA VAL A 258 -6.01 -0.91 5.08
C VAL A 258 -5.64 -0.83 6.56
N ILE A 259 -5.21 0.36 7.01
CA ILE A 259 -4.84 0.59 8.42
C ILE A 259 -6.06 0.93 9.29
N GLY A 260 -5.96 0.66 10.58
CA GLY A 260 -6.93 1.15 11.59
C GLY A 260 -8.26 0.42 11.68
N ASN A 261 -8.45 -0.74 11.01
CA ASN A 261 -9.76 -1.41 10.97
C ASN A 261 -9.95 -2.59 11.95
N GLU A 262 -8.92 -3.04 12.65
CA GLU A 262 -9.02 -4.24 13.46
C GLU A 262 -8.54 -3.98 14.90
N LYS A 263 -9.43 -4.14 15.85
CA LYS A 263 -9.09 -4.27 17.26
C LYS A 263 -8.79 -5.74 17.55
N GLY A 264 -7.50 -6.11 17.68
CA GLY A 264 -7.20 -7.41 18.25
C GLY A 264 -5.97 -8.17 17.78
N ASP A 265 -5.44 -7.94 16.59
CA ASP A 265 -4.20 -8.61 16.14
C ASP A 265 -3.05 -7.62 16.08
N SER A 266 -2.30 -7.54 17.17
CA SER A 266 -1.17 -6.60 17.29
C SER A 266 -0.05 -6.87 16.28
N GLU A 267 0.13 -8.11 15.81
CA GLU A 267 1.15 -8.45 14.81
C GLU A 267 0.76 -7.96 13.41
N LEU A 268 -0.51 -8.08 13.03
CA LEU A 268 -1.02 -7.55 11.76
C LEU A 268 -0.96 -6.03 11.72
N ASP A 269 -1.38 -5.37 12.80
CA ASP A 269 -1.36 -3.90 12.89
C ASP A 269 0.08 -3.38 12.86
N GLN A 270 1.00 -4.05 13.52
CA GLN A 270 2.43 -3.73 13.45
C GLN A 270 2.97 -3.85 12.02
N THR A 271 2.66 -4.94 11.31
CA THR A 271 3.08 -5.12 9.92
C THR A 271 2.54 -4.00 9.03
N LYS A 272 1.28 -3.61 9.18
CA LYS A 272 0.67 -2.51 8.41
C LYS A 272 1.40 -1.19 8.64
N LEU A 273 1.77 -0.88 9.89
CA LEU A 273 2.52 0.33 10.21
C LEU A 273 3.96 0.28 9.68
N TYR A 274 4.62 -0.87 9.66
CA TYR A 274 5.92 -1.01 9.01
C TYR A 274 5.84 -0.72 7.51
N TYR A 275 4.81 -1.23 6.83
CA TYR A 275 4.57 -0.92 5.42
C TYR A 275 4.31 0.58 5.21
N ASP A 276 3.53 1.22 6.09
CA ASP A 276 3.30 2.65 6.01
C ASP A 276 4.61 3.45 6.16
N MET A 277 5.44 3.08 7.13
CA MET A 277 6.76 3.71 7.31
C MET A 277 7.68 3.46 6.11
N GLU A 278 7.65 2.27 5.50
CA GLU A 278 8.40 1.96 4.28
C GLU A 278 7.97 2.84 3.12
N MET A 279 6.65 3.02 2.91
CA MET A 279 6.13 3.93 1.87
C MET A 279 6.56 5.37 2.12
N MET A 280 6.61 5.82 3.37
CA MET A 280 7.09 7.16 3.70
C MET A 280 8.57 7.35 3.39
N VAL A 281 9.39 6.31 3.59
CA VAL A 281 10.85 6.39 3.39
C VAL A 281 11.21 6.31 1.90
N LEU A 282 10.59 5.41 1.16
CA LEU A 282 10.97 5.08 -0.21
C LEU A 282 10.27 5.94 -1.27
N VAL A 283 8.97 6.20 -1.06
CA VAL A 283 8.08 6.83 -2.07
C VAL A 283 7.23 7.93 -1.44
N THR A 284 6.48 8.66 -2.26
CA THR A 284 5.58 9.75 -1.79
C THR A 284 4.23 9.25 -1.28
N GLY A 285 4.06 7.94 -1.22
CA GLY A 285 2.81 7.30 -0.87
C GLY A 285 2.61 7.04 0.62
N LYS A 286 1.52 6.34 0.91
CA LYS A 286 1.11 5.97 2.28
C LYS A 286 0.16 4.77 2.27
N GLU A 287 0.10 4.07 3.38
CA GLU A 287 -1.02 3.18 3.65
C GLU A 287 -2.23 4.00 4.14
N ARG A 288 -3.43 3.55 3.79
CA ARG A 288 -4.67 4.32 4.00
C ARG A 288 -5.64 3.59 4.91
N ASN A 289 -6.31 4.35 5.76
CA ASN A 289 -7.45 3.85 6.51
C ASN A 289 -8.72 3.79 5.64
N GLN A 290 -9.79 3.21 6.16
CA GLN A 290 -11.04 3.08 5.41
C GLN A 290 -11.64 4.43 4.97
N LYS A 291 -11.50 5.49 5.79
CA LYS A 291 -12.02 6.84 5.47
C LYS A 291 -11.24 7.45 4.31
N ASP A 292 -9.90 7.30 4.31
CA ASP A 292 -9.03 7.77 3.22
C ASP A 292 -9.37 7.08 1.90
N TRP A 293 -9.53 5.75 1.93
CA TRP A 293 -9.98 4.98 0.77
C TRP A 293 -11.33 5.44 0.25
N ALA A 294 -12.31 5.64 1.15
CA ALA A 294 -13.64 6.14 0.79
C ALA A 294 -13.56 7.51 0.09
N ASN A 295 -12.77 8.43 0.65
CA ASN A 295 -12.57 9.76 0.09
C ASN A 295 -12.01 9.71 -1.33
N LEU A 296 -11.00 8.86 -1.58
CA LEU A 296 -10.44 8.68 -2.92
C LEU A 296 -11.47 8.14 -3.91
N PHE A 297 -12.22 7.10 -3.53
CA PHE A 297 -13.20 6.48 -4.42
C PHE A 297 -14.33 7.45 -4.79
N PHE A 298 -14.91 8.12 -3.82
CA PHE A 298 -15.98 9.09 -4.08
C PHE A 298 -15.47 10.31 -4.85
N SER A 299 -14.27 10.81 -4.58
CA SER A 299 -13.64 11.90 -5.34
C SER A 299 -13.32 11.51 -6.79
N ALA A 300 -13.06 10.23 -7.05
CA ALA A 300 -12.92 9.69 -8.41
C ALA A 300 -14.26 9.42 -9.10
N GLY A 301 -15.38 9.61 -8.39
CA GLY A 301 -16.75 9.47 -8.91
C GLY A 301 -17.28 8.04 -8.89
N PHE A 302 -16.70 7.11 -8.13
CA PHE A 302 -17.26 5.79 -7.88
C PHE A 302 -18.45 5.88 -6.93
N SER A 303 -19.41 4.95 -7.02
CA SER A 303 -20.67 4.99 -6.28
C SER A 303 -20.61 4.27 -4.95
N HIS A 304 -19.87 3.15 -4.87
CA HIS A 304 -19.70 2.37 -3.64
C HIS A 304 -18.45 1.49 -3.70
N TYR A 305 -18.07 0.93 -2.56
CA TYR A 305 -16.93 0.04 -2.41
C TYR A 305 -17.19 -1.01 -1.33
N LYS A 306 -16.40 -2.08 -1.35
CA LYS A 306 -16.41 -3.12 -0.33
C LYS A 306 -14.97 -3.49 0.03
N ILE A 307 -14.61 -3.45 1.31
CA ILE A 307 -13.33 -3.91 1.84
C ILE A 307 -13.52 -5.28 2.49
N THR A 308 -12.67 -6.23 2.11
CA THR A 308 -12.68 -7.59 2.64
C THR A 308 -11.27 -7.94 3.15
N PRO A 309 -11.05 -8.01 4.49
CA PRO A 309 -9.73 -8.25 5.09
C PRO A 309 -9.43 -9.76 5.14
N VAL A 310 -9.09 -10.37 4.01
CA VAL A 310 -8.89 -11.83 3.88
C VAL A 310 -7.51 -12.24 3.37
N LEU A 311 -6.63 -11.27 3.12
CA LEU A 311 -5.30 -11.47 2.53
C LEU A 311 -4.17 -11.16 3.53
N GLY A 312 -4.34 -11.53 4.80
CA GLY A 312 -3.41 -11.22 5.87
C GLY A 312 -3.43 -9.74 6.23
N PHE A 313 -2.28 -9.07 6.22
CA PHE A 313 -2.21 -7.63 6.44
C PHE A 313 -2.74 -6.79 5.26
N LYS A 314 -2.95 -7.40 4.09
CA LYS A 314 -3.61 -6.76 2.93
C LYS A 314 -5.11 -7.05 2.92
N SER A 315 -5.84 -6.17 2.29
CA SER A 315 -7.28 -6.30 2.06
C SER A 315 -7.58 -6.37 0.56
N LEU A 316 -8.63 -7.08 0.22
CA LEU A 316 -9.25 -7.01 -1.09
C LEU A 316 -10.31 -5.90 -1.08
N ILE A 317 -10.22 -4.96 -1.99
CA ILE A 317 -11.14 -3.82 -2.11
C ILE A 317 -11.79 -3.88 -3.49
N GLU A 318 -13.11 -3.98 -3.52
CA GLU A 318 -13.92 -3.90 -4.74
C GLU A 318 -14.53 -2.51 -4.82
N VAL A 319 -14.36 -1.81 -5.95
CA VAL A 319 -14.84 -0.45 -6.17
C VAL A 319 -15.69 -0.40 -7.42
N TYR A 320 -16.89 0.16 -7.31
CA TYR A 320 -17.92 0.10 -8.34
C TYR A 320 -18.25 1.49 -8.90
N PRO A 321 -18.46 1.60 -10.24
CA PRO A 321 -18.77 2.86 -10.94
C PRO A 321 -19.93 3.66 -10.40
#